data_12b3da5c5baa7d0e22106a2e5f607564
#
_entry.id   12b3da5c5baa7d0e22106a2e5f607564
#
_cell.length_a   1.000
_cell.length_b   1.000
_cell.length_c   1.000
_cell.angle_alpha   90.00
_cell.angle_beta   90.00
_cell.angle_gamma   90.00
#
_symmetry.space_group_name_H-M   'P 1'
#
loop_
_entity.id
_entity.type
_entity.pdbx_description
1 polymer ?
#
loop_
_entity_poly.entity_id
_entity_poly.type
_entity_poly.pdbx_seq_one_letter_code
_entity_poly.pdbx_strand_id
1 'polypeptide(L)'
;IYIYSDDKLKKLSISYAIEQSIMMGKFEDSIKKALELTEHIPLDLAENGRVHMSRREIAKERGRLFITKSDIYLHFELLDTPEFFWEYPELDIYYQSMRKYLELQSRIEILNRKMNVMQEVLAILADEQNHKHSSTLEWIIIILIAFEILLFILNDFT
;
A
#
# COMPACT_ATOMS: atom_id res chain seq x y z
N ILE A 1 33.60 5.82 -6.43
CA ILE A 1 33.76 5.92 -7.90
C ILE A 1 34.53 7.21 -8.17
N TYR A 2 35.80 7.09 -8.61
CA TYR A 2 36.57 8.25 -9.03
C TYR A 2 36.29 8.51 -10.51
N ILE A 3 35.62 9.62 -10.84
CA ILE A 3 35.42 10.02 -12.24
C ILE A 3 36.60 10.92 -12.61
N TYR A 4 37.56 10.35 -13.32
CA TYR A 4 38.75 11.09 -13.80
C TYR A 4 38.47 11.97 -15.02
N SER A 5 37.21 12.11 -15.42
CA SER A 5 36.80 12.83 -16.63
C SER A 5 35.87 13.99 -16.26
N ASP A 6 36.08 15.15 -16.83
CA ASP A 6 35.16 16.29 -16.75
C ASP A 6 34.01 16.19 -17.75
N ASP A 7 33.74 14.98 -18.23
CA ASP A 7 32.68 14.65 -19.17
C ASP A 7 31.32 14.89 -18.54
N LYS A 8 30.61 15.88 -19.01
CA LYS A 8 29.27 16.27 -18.50
C LYS A 8 28.24 15.18 -18.69
N LEU A 9 28.32 14.41 -19.79
CA LEU A 9 27.36 13.33 -20.07
C LEU A 9 27.53 12.16 -19.12
N LYS A 10 28.76 11.82 -18.74
CA LYS A 10 29.02 10.78 -17.72
C LYS A 10 28.52 11.21 -16.35
N LYS A 11 28.70 12.49 -15.98
CA LYS A 11 28.16 13.04 -14.74
C LYS A 11 26.63 12.99 -14.74
N LEU A 12 26.00 13.33 -15.86
CA LEU A 12 24.56 13.26 -16.05
C LEU A 12 24.04 11.82 -15.89
N SER A 13 24.71 10.84 -16.49
CA SER A 13 24.35 9.41 -16.37
C SER A 13 24.32 8.94 -14.92
N ILE A 14 25.30 9.36 -14.12
CA ILE A 14 25.38 9.04 -12.69
C ILE A 14 24.26 9.78 -11.92
N SER A 15 23.96 11.03 -12.29
CA SER A 15 22.92 11.82 -11.62
C SER A 15 21.53 11.22 -11.77
N TYR A 16 21.21 10.55 -12.88
CA TYR A 16 19.96 9.79 -13.04
C TYR A 16 19.79 8.70 -11.99
N ALA A 17 20.84 7.92 -11.73
CA ALA A 17 20.78 6.88 -10.70
C ALA A 17 20.66 7.46 -9.28
N ILE A 18 21.29 8.60 -9.01
CA ILE A 18 21.17 9.32 -7.73
C ILE A 18 19.74 9.85 -7.56
N GLU A 19 19.17 10.44 -8.61
CA GLU A 19 17.77 10.90 -8.61
C GLU A 19 16.80 9.79 -8.30
N GLN A 20 16.95 8.64 -8.96
CA GLN A 20 16.14 7.44 -8.68
C GLN A 20 16.31 6.97 -7.23
N SER A 21 17.52 7.01 -6.66
CA SER A 21 17.77 6.65 -5.27
C SER A 21 17.06 7.60 -4.28
N ILE A 22 17.02 8.88 -4.58
CA ILE A 22 16.30 9.86 -3.76
C ILE A 22 14.79 9.63 -3.85
N MET A 23 14.26 9.37 -5.04
CA MET A 23 12.85 9.03 -5.25
C MET A 23 12.47 7.77 -4.49
N MET A 24 13.30 6.73 -4.61
CA MET A 24 13.16 5.48 -3.88
C MET A 24 13.06 5.68 -2.36
N GLY A 25 13.92 6.54 -1.81
CA GLY A 25 13.87 6.90 -0.40
C GLY A 25 12.53 7.50 0.02
N LYS A 26 11.92 8.35 -0.80
CA LYS A 26 10.58 8.90 -0.53
C LYS A 26 9.49 7.83 -0.52
N PHE A 27 9.55 6.86 -1.44
CA PHE A 27 8.59 5.74 -1.48
C PHE A 27 8.76 4.83 -0.27
N GLU A 28 10.01 4.51 0.10
CA GLU A 28 10.33 3.72 1.29
C GLU A 28 9.77 4.37 2.56
N ASP A 29 9.93 5.67 2.73
CA ASP A 29 9.40 6.44 3.86
C ASP A 29 7.87 6.47 3.87
N SER A 30 7.25 6.63 2.71
CA SER A 30 5.78 6.66 2.58
C SER A 30 5.17 5.31 2.97
N ILE A 31 5.72 4.21 2.47
CA ILE A 31 5.26 2.86 2.83
C ILE A 31 5.54 2.56 4.31
N LYS A 32 6.72 2.91 4.81
CA LYS A 32 7.08 2.71 6.22
C LYS A 32 6.03 3.37 7.14
N LYS A 33 5.74 4.64 6.92
CA LYS A 33 4.72 5.38 7.69
C LYS A 33 3.34 4.74 7.57
N ALA A 34 2.94 4.31 6.36
CA ALA A 34 1.65 3.67 6.16
C ALA A 34 1.54 2.33 6.90
N LEU A 35 2.58 1.50 6.91
CA LEU A 35 2.62 0.22 7.62
C LEU A 35 2.67 0.41 9.14
N GLU A 36 3.44 1.37 9.65
CA GLU A 36 3.49 1.69 11.09
C GLU A 36 2.12 2.12 11.62
N LEU A 37 1.37 2.92 10.86
CA LEU A 37 0.02 3.34 11.24
C LEU A 37 -0.99 2.18 11.27
N THR A 38 -0.73 1.09 10.56
CA THR A 38 -1.64 -0.06 10.45
C THR A 38 -1.15 -1.31 11.19
N GLU A 39 -0.01 -1.23 11.89
CA GLU A 39 0.60 -2.37 12.60
C GLU A 39 -0.34 -2.99 13.64
N HIS A 40 -1.18 -2.19 14.28
CA HIS A 40 -2.16 -2.65 15.27
C HIS A 40 -3.25 -3.55 14.67
N ILE A 41 -3.55 -3.45 13.36
CA ILE A 41 -4.65 -4.17 12.71
C ILE A 41 -4.44 -5.69 12.72
N PRO A 42 -3.32 -6.24 12.21
CA PRO A 42 -3.07 -7.67 12.30
C PRO A 42 -2.86 -8.16 13.75
N LEU A 43 -2.39 -7.31 14.66
CA LEU A 43 -2.25 -7.65 16.08
C LEU A 43 -3.63 -7.80 16.72
N ASP A 44 -4.54 -6.86 16.53
CA ASP A 44 -5.92 -6.95 17.01
C ASP A 44 -6.62 -8.21 16.49
N LEU A 45 -6.42 -8.53 15.22
CA LEU A 45 -7.00 -9.73 14.62
C LEU A 45 -6.43 -11.00 15.25
N ALA A 46 -5.13 -11.05 15.49
CA ALA A 46 -4.47 -12.21 16.11
C ALA A 46 -4.88 -12.42 17.58
N GLU A 47 -5.03 -11.35 18.35
CA GLU A 47 -5.36 -11.41 19.78
C GLU A 47 -6.86 -11.55 20.04
N ASN A 48 -7.69 -10.87 19.27
CA ASN A 48 -9.13 -10.70 19.55
C ASN A 48 -10.04 -11.33 18.50
N GLY A 49 -9.49 -11.87 17.41
CA GLY A 49 -10.25 -12.43 16.29
C GLY A 49 -11.07 -11.38 15.51
N ARG A 50 -10.88 -10.10 15.77
CA ARG A 50 -11.57 -8.98 15.11
C ARG A 50 -10.78 -7.69 15.26
N VAL A 51 -11.00 -6.74 14.34
CA VAL A 51 -10.39 -5.41 14.42
C VAL A 51 -11.30 -4.47 15.22
N HIS A 52 -10.73 -3.83 16.25
CA HIS A 52 -11.44 -2.88 17.12
C HIS A 52 -11.53 -1.47 16.50
N MET A 53 -12.12 -1.41 15.31
CA MET A 53 -12.32 -0.15 14.58
C MET A 53 -13.78 -0.02 14.14
N SER A 54 -14.30 1.20 14.15
CA SER A 54 -15.60 1.50 13.55
C SER A 54 -15.54 1.40 12.02
N ARG A 55 -16.70 1.23 11.36
CA ARG A 55 -16.78 1.23 9.88
C ARG A 55 -16.16 2.47 9.25
N ARG A 56 -16.33 3.64 9.88
CA ARG A 56 -15.79 4.91 9.39
C ARG A 56 -14.27 4.97 9.49
N GLU A 57 -13.69 4.43 10.56
CA GLU A 57 -12.24 4.33 10.74
C GLU A 57 -11.63 3.36 9.74
N ILE A 58 -12.24 2.17 9.57
CA ILE A 58 -11.81 1.21 8.54
C ILE A 58 -11.82 1.86 7.15
N ALA A 59 -12.89 2.56 6.79
CA ALA A 59 -12.99 3.23 5.50
C ALA A 59 -11.92 4.31 5.32
N LYS A 60 -11.59 5.06 6.38
CA LYS A 60 -10.52 6.06 6.35
C LYS A 60 -9.13 5.42 6.15
N GLU A 61 -8.81 4.36 6.90
CA GLU A 61 -7.53 3.68 6.77
C GLU A 61 -7.37 3.04 5.38
N ARG A 62 -8.42 2.40 4.88
CA ARG A 62 -8.43 1.90 3.49
C ARG A 62 -8.13 3.02 2.48
N GLY A 63 -8.78 4.18 2.64
CA GLY A 63 -8.54 5.35 1.78
C GLY A 63 -7.09 5.83 1.84
N ARG A 64 -6.51 5.92 3.04
CA ARG A 64 -5.10 6.34 3.23
C ARG A 64 -4.12 5.38 2.57
N LEU A 65 -4.27 4.08 2.83
CA LEU A 65 -3.42 3.04 2.24
C LEU A 65 -3.55 3.01 0.71
N PHE A 66 -4.78 3.17 0.21
CA PHE A 66 -5.02 3.23 -1.23
C PHE A 66 -4.34 4.44 -1.88
N ILE A 67 -4.42 5.63 -1.27
CA ILE A 67 -3.75 6.84 -1.77
C ILE A 67 -2.23 6.63 -1.79
N THR A 68 -1.63 6.13 -0.70
CA THR A 68 -0.19 5.86 -0.64
C THR A 68 0.25 4.87 -1.73
N LYS A 69 -0.50 3.78 -1.89
CA LYS A 69 -0.24 2.80 -2.94
C LYS A 69 -0.34 3.41 -4.34
N SER A 70 -1.40 4.17 -4.61
CA SER A 70 -1.64 4.80 -5.90
C SER A 70 -0.55 5.83 -6.24
N ASP A 71 -0.13 6.63 -5.27
CA ASP A 71 0.95 7.61 -5.45
C ASP A 71 2.25 6.94 -5.86
N ILE A 72 2.62 5.84 -5.21
CA ILE A 72 3.83 5.09 -5.56
C ILE A 72 3.71 4.49 -6.96
N TYR A 73 2.56 3.86 -7.30
CA TYR A 73 2.36 3.27 -8.63
C TYR A 73 2.41 4.30 -9.76
N LEU A 74 1.80 5.48 -9.56
CA LEU A 74 1.81 6.54 -10.56
C LEU A 74 3.22 7.08 -10.84
N HIS A 75 4.12 6.98 -9.88
CA HIS A 75 5.49 7.46 -10.02
C HIS A 75 6.51 6.33 -10.21
N PHE A 76 6.07 5.07 -10.30
CA PHE A 76 6.95 3.91 -10.41
C PHE A 76 7.77 3.90 -11.70
N GLU A 77 7.21 4.45 -12.78
CA GLU A 77 7.89 4.62 -14.08
C GLU A 77 9.18 5.44 -13.98
N LEU A 78 9.28 6.33 -12.97
CA LEU A 78 10.50 7.11 -12.72
C LEU A 78 11.68 6.24 -12.23
N LEU A 79 11.44 4.97 -11.89
CA LEU A 79 12.47 3.99 -11.54
C LEU A 79 12.95 3.17 -12.72
N ASP A 80 12.31 3.30 -13.88
CA ASP A 80 12.72 2.63 -15.11
C ASP A 80 13.98 3.28 -15.70
N THR A 81 14.58 2.60 -16.66
CA THR A 81 15.77 3.13 -17.35
C THR A 81 15.36 4.35 -18.18
N PRO A 82 15.96 5.52 -17.93
CA PRO A 82 15.64 6.74 -18.67
C PRO A 82 15.85 6.60 -20.19
N GLU A 83 14.95 7.21 -20.98
CA GLU A 83 15.03 7.22 -22.44
C GLU A 83 16.36 7.78 -22.97
N PHE A 84 17.02 8.64 -22.20
CA PHE A 84 18.35 9.16 -22.49
C PHE A 84 19.35 8.07 -22.88
N PHE A 85 19.28 6.87 -22.29
CA PHE A 85 20.19 5.76 -22.58
C PHE A 85 19.84 5.01 -23.87
N TRP A 86 18.69 5.27 -24.48
CA TRP A 86 18.38 4.78 -25.82
C TRP A 86 19.12 5.59 -26.89
N GLU A 87 19.34 6.89 -26.62
CA GLU A 87 20.10 7.77 -27.51
C GLU A 87 21.61 7.65 -27.28
N TYR A 88 22.05 7.40 -26.02
CA TYR A 88 23.47 7.29 -25.64
C TYR A 88 23.76 5.97 -24.91
N PRO A 89 23.72 4.81 -25.63
CA PRO A 89 23.91 3.50 -25.02
C PRO A 89 25.26 3.30 -24.33
N GLU A 90 26.32 3.96 -24.83
CA GLU A 90 27.67 3.90 -24.27
C GLU A 90 27.77 4.49 -22.87
N LEU A 91 26.81 5.31 -22.47
CA LEU A 91 26.75 5.95 -21.17
C LEU A 91 26.00 5.10 -20.13
N ASP A 92 25.25 4.11 -20.56
CA ASP A 92 24.46 3.23 -19.67
C ASP A 92 25.35 2.49 -18.65
N ILE A 93 26.60 2.17 -19.01
CA ILE A 93 27.53 1.50 -18.09
C ILE A 93 27.78 2.32 -16.80
N TYR A 94 27.83 3.64 -16.89
CA TYR A 94 28.02 4.52 -15.72
C TYR A 94 26.76 4.57 -14.86
N TYR A 95 25.61 4.62 -15.49
CA TYR A 95 24.31 4.56 -14.84
C TYR A 95 24.10 3.22 -14.11
N GLN A 96 24.30 2.09 -14.77
CA GLN A 96 24.14 0.76 -14.17
C GLN A 96 25.14 0.52 -13.03
N SER A 97 26.36 0.98 -13.17
CA SER A 97 27.37 0.89 -12.10
C SER A 97 26.93 1.66 -10.85
N MET A 98 26.33 2.83 -11.04
CA MET A 98 25.82 3.65 -9.93
C MET A 98 24.54 3.05 -9.34
N ARG A 99 23.60 2.53 -10.16
CA ARG A 99 22.43 1.78 -9.69
C ARG A 99 22.82 0.60 -8.82
N LYS A 100 23.84 -0.16 -9.25
CA LYS A 100 24.36 -1.29 -8.48
C LYS A 100 24.97 -0.84 -7.15
N TYR A 101 25.76 0.24 -7.14
CA TYR A 101 26.34 0.82 -5.94
C TYR A 101 25.28 1.29 -4.94
N LEU A 102 24.17 1.88 -5.42
CA LEU A 102 23.04 2.35 -4.63
C LEU A 102 22.03 1.24 -4.30
N GLU A 103 22.29 -0.01 -4.70
CA GLU A 103 21.46 -1.19 -4.49
C GLU A 103 19.99 -1.02 -4.95
N LEU A 104 19.77 -0.21 -5.99
CA LEU A 104 18.42 0.18 -6.40
C LEU A 104 17.54 -1.02 -6.72
N GLN A 105 18.07 -2.06 -7.40
CA GLN A 105 17.31 -3.26 -7.73
C GLN A 105 16.79 -3.98 -6.47
N SER A 106 17.65 -4.19 -5.49
CA SER A 106 17.27 -4.83 -4.22
C SER A 106 16.25 -4.00 -3.44
N ARG A 107 16.41 -2.66 -3.43
CA ARG A 107 15.47 -1.75 -2.79
C ARG A 107 14.09 -1.78 -3.46
N ILE A 108 14.02 -1.83 -4.80
CA ILE A 108 12.78 -1.97 -5.56
C ILE A 108 12.08 -3.29 -5.18
N GLU A 109 12.81 -4.40 -5.09
CA GLU A 109 12.23 -5.69 -4.69
C GLU A 109 11.66 -5.65 -3.27
N ILE A 110 12.38 -5.02 -2.33
CA ILE A 110 11.90 -4.84 -0.95
C ILE A 110 10.66 -3.95 -0.92
N LEU A 111 10.64 -2.86 -1.71
CA LEU A 111 9.49 -1.97 -1.84
C LEU A 111 8.26 -2.74 -2.32
N ASN A 112 8.41 -3.55 -3.38
CA ASN A 112 7.32 -4.38 -3.91
C ASN A 112 6.78 -5.36 -2.87
N ARG A 113 7.65 -6.01 -2.09
CA ARG A 113 7.21 -6.90 -0.99
C ARG A 113 6.40 -6.13 0.07
N LYS A 114 6.86 -4.95 0.48
CA LYS A 114 6.13 -4.10 1.42
C LYS A 114 4.78 -3.63 0.87
N MET A 115 4.70 -3.33 -0.44
CA MET A 115 3.44 -3.01 -1.11
C MET A 115 2.46 -4.19 -1.13
N ASN A 116 2.96 -5.43 -1.27
CA ASN A 116 2.12 -6.62 -1.15
C ASN A 116 1.54 -6.76 0.26
N VAL A 117 2.35 -6.58 1.30
CA VAL A 117 1.86 -6.57 2.70
C VAL A 117 0.78 -5.49 2.90
N MET A 118 0.97 -4.30 2.33
CA MET A 118 -0.06 -3.25 2.37
C MET A 118 -1.37 -3.69 1.68
N GLN A 119 -1.29 -4.44 0.59
CA GLN A 119 -2.48 -5.00 -0.08
C GLN A 119 -3.20 -6.02 0.80
N GLU A 120 -2.46 -6.87 1.50
CA GLU A 120 -3.02 -7.84 2.45
C GLU A 120 -3.77 -7.14 3.59
N VAL A 121 -3.18 -6.08 4.16
CA VAL A 121 -3.86 -5.26 5.18
C VAL A 121 -5.13 -4.61 4.63
N LEU A 122 -5.11 -4.10 3.39
CA LEU A 122 -6.31 -3.58 2.72
C LEU A 122 -7.40 -4.63 2.54
N ALA A 123 -7.03 -5.88 2.22
CA ALA A 123 -7.97 -7.00 2.09
C ALA A 123 -8.60 -7.33 3.46
N ILE A 124 -7.80 -7.47 4.51
CA ILE A 124 -8.29 -7.70 5.89
C ILE A 124 -9.30 -6.62 6.29
N LEU A 125 -8.98 -5.35 6.07
CA LEU A 125 -9.89 -4.25 6.36
C LEU A 125 -11.17 -4.28 5.52
N ALA A 126 -11.10 -4.76 4.28
CA ALA A 126 -12.27 -4.93 3.41
C ALA A 126 -13.21 -6.01 3.96
N ASP A 127 -12.66 -7.15 4.35
CA ASP A 127 -13.41 -8.27 4.89
C ASP A 127 -14.07 -7.91 6.23
N GLU A 128 -13.34 -7.27 7.13
CA GLU A 128 -13.88 -6.79 8.39
C GLU A 128 -15.05 -5.80 8.20
N GLN A 129 -14.96 -4.92 7.20
CA GLN A 129 -16.03 -4.00 6.85
C GLN A 129 -17.28 -4.74 6.35
N ASN A 130 -17.12 -5.80 5.57
CA ASN A 130 -18.21 -6.62 5.03
C ASN A 130 -18.89 -7.43 6.15
N HIS A 131 -18.12 -8.04 7.03
CA HIS A 131 -18.65 -8.78 8.18
C HIS A 131 -19.53 -7.90 9.08
N LYS A 132 -19.09 -6.69 9.39
CA LYS A 132 -19.89 -5.72 10.17
C LYS A 132 -21.19 -5.30 9.48
N HIS A 133 -21.25 -5.37 8.15
CA HIS A 133 -22.47 -5.09 7.42
C HIS A 133 -23.47 -6.25 7.48
N SER A 134 -23.00 -7.48 7.27
CA SER A 134 -23.84 -8.69 7.32
C SER A 134 -24.49 -8.86 8.69
N SER A 135 -23.72 -8.74 9.75
CA SER A 135 -24.24 -8.89 11.13
C SER A 135 -25.35 -7.88 11.46
N THR A 136 -25.27 -6.66 10.95
CA THR A 136 -26.32 -5.65 11.18
C THR A 136 -27.64 -6.04 10.48
N LEU A 137 -27.55 -6.57 9.26
CA LEU A 137 -28.73 -7.03 8.51
C LEU A 137 -29.38 -8.27 9.17
N GLU A 138 -28.58 -9.20 9.66
CA GLU A 138 -29.07 -10.38 10.40
C GLU A 138 -29.88 -9.98 11.64
N TRP A 139 -29.36 -9.03 12.43
CA TRP A 139 -30.08 -8.52 13.61
C TRP A 139 -31.39 -7.84 13.23
N ILE A 140 -31.45 -7.08 12.14
CA ILE A 140 -32.68 -6.44 11.66
C ILE A 140 -33.72 -7.50 11.31
N ILE A 141 -33.31 -8.57 10.58
CA ILE A 141 -34.21 -9.67 10.21
C ILE A 141 -34.73 -10.38 11.45
N ILE A 142 -33.86 -10.70 12.41
CA ILE A 142 -34.28 -11.36 13.68
C ILE A 142 -35.29 -10.51 14.44
N ILE A 143 -35.09 -9.20 14.53
CA ILE A 143 -36.02 -8.29 15.22
C ILE A 143 -37.38 -8.23 14.49
N LEU A 144 -37.38 -8.19 13.14
CA LEU A 144 -38.62 -8.18 12.36
C LEU A 144 -39.42 -9.48 12.54
N ILE A 145 -38.75 -10.65 12.51
CA ILE A 145 -39.39 -11.94 12.74
C ILE A 145 -39.95 -12.03 14.16
N ALA A 146 -39.18 -11.58 15.16
CA ALA A 146 -39.65 -11.56 16.53
C ALA A 146 -40.89 -10.67 16.72
N PHE A 147 -40.92 -9.51 16.05
CA PHE A 147 -42.07 -8.61 16.07
C PHE A 147 -43.30 -9.20 15.38
N GLU A 148 -43.10 -9.89 14.25
CA GLU A 148 -44.20 -10.58 13.54
C GLU A 148 -44.80 -11.68 14.38
N ILE A 149 -43.98 -12.50 15.04
CA ILE A 149 -44.45 -13.55 15.96
C ILE A 149 -45.23 -12.93 17.12
N LEU A 150 -44.75 -11.82 17.69
CA LEU A 150 -45.43 -11.13 18.79
C LEU A 150 -46.83 -10.65 18.36
N LEU A 151 -46.93 -10.03 17.19
CA LEU A 151 -48.21 -9.57 16.65
C LEU A 151 -49.16 -10.73 16.37
N PHE A 152 -48.66 -11.87 15.86
CA PHE A 152 -49.46 -13.05 15.61
C PHE A 152 -50.08 -13.58 16.93
N ILE A 153 -49.24 -13.71 17.98
CA ILE A 153 -49.70 -14.18 19.29
C ILE A 153 -50.75 -13.22 19.89
N LEU A 154 -50.51 -11.91 19.80
CA LEU A 154 -51.47 -10.92 20.34
C LEU A 154 -52.83 -10.96 19.61
N ASN A 155 -52.82 -11.21 18.29
CA ASN A 155 -54.03 -11.29 17.49
C ASN A 155 -54.80 -12.62 17.72
N ASP A 156 -54.13 -13.69 18.09
CA ASP A 156 -54.76 -14.99 18.40
C ASP A 156 -55.41 -15.02 19.81
N PHE A 157 -54.99 -14.10 20.69
CA PHE A 157 -55.55 -13.97 22.03
C PHE A 157 -56.70 -12.93 22.14
N THR A 158 -57.03 -12.25 21.04
CA THR A 158 -58.11 -11.27 20.98
C THR A 158 -59.29 -11.73 20.16
#